data_32cb81b82ae4707ccf2c2c3ec0356724
#
_entry.id   32cb81b82ae4707ccf2c2c3ec0356724
#
_cell.length_a   1.000
_cell.length_b   1.000
_cell.length_c   1.000
_cell.angle_alpha   90.00
_cell.angle_beta   90.00
_cell.angle_gamma   90.00
#
_symmetry.space_group_name_H-M   'P 1'
#
loop_
_entity.id
_entity.type
_entity.pdbx_description
1 polymer ?
#
loop_
_entity_poly.entity_id
_entity_poly.type
_entity_poly.pdbx_seq_one_letter_code
_entity_poly.pdbx_strand_id
1 'polypeptide(L)'
;MMKKQIGALAFLLVLMLSFAACGKTANGGYTVVVPSDAHYSEQDIRAAMRVAVRHFEQAFDGCKLLSICYDEAKVKDAEPEWAAQYDADEAIVLLSSFHVDSSGGDGSLNANSDYTDWQWILVRNGGGNWQLKTWGY
;
A
#
# COMPACT_ATOMS: atom_id res chain seq x y z
N MET A 1 -22.84 -48.01 -42.66
CA MET A 1 -22.58 -46.60 -42.99
C MET A 1 -22.42 -45.82 -41.72
N MET A 2 -21.23 -45.43 -41.39
CA MET A 2 -20.95 -44.65 -40.20
C MET A 2 -21.08 -43.18 -40.53
N LYS A 3 -22.07 -42.50 -39.98
CA LYS A 3 -22.13 -41.04 -40.04
C LYS A 3 -21.22 -40.49 -38.93
N LYS A 4 -20.12 -39.90 -39.32
CA LYS A 4 -19.29 -39.16 -38.39
C LYS A 4 -20.04 -37.88 -37.96
N GLN A 5 -20.43 -37.84 -36.75
CA GLN A 5 -20.88 -36.62 -36.09
C GLN A 5 -19.62 -35.80 -35.81
N ILE A 6 -19.47 -34.71 -36.57
CA ILE A 6 -18.45 -33.71 -36.26
C ILE A 6 -19.02 -32.85 -35.18
N GLY A 7 -18.60 -33.10 -33.96
CA GLY A 7 -18.90 -32.23 -32.83
C GLY A 7 -18.20 -30.90 -33.02
N ALA A 8 -18.94 -29.87 -33.25
CA ALA A 8 -18.43 -28.51 -33.23
C ALA A 8 -18.03 -28.17 -31.79
N LEU A 9 -16.74 -28.17 -31.54
CA LEU A 9 -16.19 -27.67 -30.29
C LEU A 9 -16.30 -26.13 -30.33
N ALA A 10 -17.33 -25.61 -29.73
CA ALA A 10 -17.46 -24.19 -29.52
C ALA A 10 -16.38 -23.79 -28.51
N PHE A 11 -15.31 -23.20 -29.01
CA PHE A 11 -14.28 -22.55 -28.18
C PHE A 11 -14.90 -21.28 -27.61
N LEU A 12 -15.47 -21.38 -26.41
CA LEU A 12 -15.93 -20.22 -25.66
C LEU A 12 -14.69 -19.46 -25.18
N LEU A 13 -14.27 -18.49 -25.96
CA LEU A 13 -13.23 -17.54 -25.57
C LEU A 13 -13.82 -16.66 -24.45
N VAL A 14 -13.62 -17.07 -23.20
CA VAL A 14 -13.90 -16.23 -22.06
C VAL A 14 -12.88 -15.11 -22.05
N LEU A 15 -13.27 -13.98 -22.61
CA LEU A 15 -12.53 -12.74 -22.52
C LEU A 15 -12.56 -12.31 -21.05
N MET A 16 -11.56 -12.71 -20.28
CA MET A 16 -11.34 -12.17 -18.94
C MET A 16 -10.98 -10.70 -19.09
N LEU A 17 -12.00 -9.84 -19.00
CA LEU A 17 -11.76 -8.42 -18.75
C LEU A 17 -11.14 -8.31 -17.37
N SER A 18 -9.82 -8.18 -17.36
CA SER A 18 -9.09 -7.79 -16.16
C SER A 18 -9.46 -6.35 -15.86
N PHE A 19 -10.50 -6.15 -15.08
CA PHE A 19 -10.69 -4.87 -14.43
C PHE A 19 -9.50 -4.70 -13.48
N ALA A 20 -8.58 -3.81 -13.84
CA ALA A 20 -7.60 -3.30 -12.91
C ALA A 20 -8.36 -2.48 -11.86
N ALA A 21 -8.89 -3.15 -10.85
CA ALA A 21 -9.48 -2.50 -9.70
C ALA A 21 -8.36 -1.82 -8.92
N CYS A 22 -8.33 -0.50 -8.88
CA CYS A 22 -7.56 0.27 -7.92
C CYS A 22 -8.12 -0.04 -6.53
N GLY A 23 -7.52 -0.98 -5.83
CA GLY A 23 -7.89 -1.36 -4.47
C GLY A 23 -8.02 -2.86 -4.32
N LYS A 24 -7.07 -3.48 -3.63
CA LYS A 24 -7.15 -4.87 -3.20
C LYS A 24 -7.20 -4.91 -1.69
N THR A 25 -8.17 -5.64 -1.14
CA THR A 25 -8.16 -5.99 0.28
C THR A 25 -7.03 -7.00 0.51
N ALA A 26 -6.03 -6.63 1.30
CA ALA A 26 -4.96 -7.53 1.68
C ALA A 26 -5.38 -8.47 2.83
N ASN A 27 -4.64 -9.56 3.00
CA ASN A 27 -4.80 -10.47 4.15
C ASN A 27 -4.51 -9.71 5.45
N GLY A 28 -5.53 -9.36 6.20
CA GLY A 28 -5.41 -8.54 7.41
C GLY A 28 -6.58 -7.59 7.58
N GLY A 29 -7.46 -7.53 6.58
CA GLY A 29 -8.71 -6.76 6.67
C GLY A 29 -8.56 -5.26 6.42
N TYR A 30 -7.47 -4.80 5.81
CA TYR A 30 -7.29 -3.40 5.41
C TYR A 30 -7.23 -3.25 3.89
N THR A 31 -7.54 -2.06 3.40
CA THR A 31 -7.53 -1.73 1.97
C THR A 31 -6.15 -1.23 1.54
N VAL A 32 -5.67 -1.72 0.42
CA VAL A 32 -4.42 -1.28 -0.22
C VAL A 32 -4.75 -0.61 -1.55
N VAL A 33 -4.27 0.62 -1.74
CA VAL A 33 -4.45 1.37 -2.99
C VAL A 33 -3.10 1.71 -3.60
N VAL A 34 -2.84 1.16 -4.78
CA VAL A 34 -1.63 1.41 -5.57
C VAL A 34 -2.05 1.94 -6.93
N PRO A 35 -1.64 3.17 -7.30
CA PRO A 35 -1.95 3.70 -8.63
C PRO A 35 -1.15 2.98 -9.71
N SER A 36 -1.71 2.91 -10.92
CA SER A 36 -1.08 2.25 -12.06
C SER A 36 -0.09 3.13 -12.83
N ASP A 37 -0.15 4.44 -12.61
CA ASP A 37 0.55 5.46 -13.38
C ASP A 37 1.53 6.30 -12.55
N ALA A 38 1.92 5.83 -11.37
CA ALA A 38 2.90 6.48 -10.50
C ALA A 38 4.31 6.36 -11.08
N HIS A 39 5.21 7.28 -10.68
CA HIS A 39 6.62 7.22 -11.08
C HIS A 39 7.38 6.04 -10.44
N TYR A 40 6.95 5.58 -9.27
CA TYR A 40 7.40 4.30 -8.73
C TYR A 40 6.61 3.15 -9.32
N SER A 41 7.27 2.02 -9.56
CA SER A 41 6.59 0.80 -9.97
C SER A 41 5.65 0.28 -8.89
N GLU A 42 4.62 -0.46 -9.29
CA GLU A 42 3.73 -1.13 -8.34
C GLU A 42 4.50 -2.03 -7.37
N GLN A 43 5.52 -2.73 -7.87
CA GLN A 43 6.38 -3.59 -7.04
C GLN A 43 7.12 -2.80 -5.97
N ASP A 44 7.69 -1.64 -6.32
CA ASP A 44 8.40 -0.77 -5.38
C ASP A 44 7.47 -0.20 -4.32
N ILE A 45 6.29 0.26 -4.73
CA ILE A 45 5.29 0.79 -3.81
C ILE A 45 4.84 -0.30 -2.82
N ARG A 46 4.53 -1.49 -3.30
CA ARG A 46 4.13 -2.60 -2.44
C ARG A 46 5.25 -3.05 -1.51
N ALA A 47 6.49 -2.99 -1.95
CA ALA A 47 7.66 -3.28 -1.10
C ALA A 47 7.76 -2.27 0.06
N ALA A 48 7.58 -0.98 -0.21
CA ALA A 48 7.54 0.04 0.82
C ALA A 48 6.36 -0.17 1.79
N MET A 49 5.19 -0.48 1.27
CA MET A 49 4.01 -0.77 2.09
C MET A 49 4.23 -1.93 3.04
N ARG A 50 4.87 -3.01 2.59
CA ARG A 50 5.19 -4.15 3.48
C ARG A 50 6.06 -3.75 4.65
N VAL A 51 7.02 -2.86 4.45
CA VAL A 51 7.88 -2.35 5.53
C VAL A 51 7.06 -1.54 6.54
N ALA A 52 6.24 -0.62 6.05
CA ALA A 52 5.38 0.22 6.90
C ALA A 52 4.35 -0.61 7.69
N VAL A 53 3.67 -1.54 7.03
CA VAL A 53 2.67 -2.42 7.66
C VAL A 53 3.30 -3.30 8.72
N ARG A 54 4.48 -3.86 8.47
CA ARG A 54 5.20 -4.67 9.46
C ARG A 54 5.50 -3.85 10.71
N HIS A 55 5.96 -2.62 10.55
CA HIS A 55 6.20 -1.72 11.69
C HIS A 55 4.90 -1.41 12.44
N PHE A 56 3.82 -1.11 11.72
CA PHE A 56 2.52 -0.88 12.32
C PHE A 56 2.07 -2.06 13.18
N GLU A 57 2.15 -3.27 12.65
CA GLU A 57 1.77 -4.50 13.36
C GLU A 57 2.60 -4.74 14.63
N GLN A 58 3.87 -4.33 14.63
CA GLN A 58 4.79 -4.53 15.75
C GLN A 58 4.71 -3.44 16.82
N ALA A 59 4.41 -2.20 16.44
CA ALA A 59 4.60 -1.03 17.31
C ALA A 59 3.30 -0.28 17.65
N PHE A 60 2.20 -0.52 16.93
CA PHE A 60 0.94 0.19 17.12
C PHE A 60 -0.08 -0.70 17.85
N ASP A 61 0.23 -1.06 19.09
CA ASP A 61 -0.65 -1.86 19.94
C ASP A 61 -2.00 -1.17 20.12
N GLY A 62 -3.09 -1.94 20.10
CA GLY A 62 -4.44 -1.39 20.23
C GLY A 62 -4.93 -0.61 19.01
N CYS A 63 -4.23 -0.68 17.90
CA CYS A 63 -4.58 -0.02 16.64
C CYS A 63 -4.89 -1.04 15.57
N LYS A 64 -5.89 -0.72 14.74
CA LYS A 64 -6.28 -1.51 13.58
C LYS A 64 -6.07 -0.71 12.31
N LEU A 65 -5.22 -1.22 11.42
CA LEU A 65 -5.02 -0.61 10.12
C LEU A 65 -6.29 -0.74 9.28
N LEU A 66 -6.76 0.37 8.72
CA LEU A 66 -7.94 0.44 7.86
C LEU A 66 -7.55 0.53 6.38
N SER A 67 -6.55 1.33 6.06
CA SER A 67 -6.06 1.48 4.69
C SER A 67 -4.61 1.92 4.65
N ILE A 68 -3.95 1.60 3.54
CA ILE A 68 -2.65 2.17 3.17
C ILE A 68 -2.66 2.45 1.67
N CYS A 69 -2.15 3.60 1.26
CA CYS A 69 -2.13 4.00 -0.14
C CYS A 69 -0.87 4.79 -0.49
N TYR A 70 -0.58 4.84 -1.78
CA TYR A 70 0.34 5.78 -2.37
C TYR A 70 -0.47 6.77 -3.22
N ASP A 71 -0.52 8.02 -2.81
CA ASP A 71 -1.19 9.11 -3.52
C ASP A 71 -0.13 10.11 -3.98
N GLU A 72 0.43 9.87 -5.16
CA GLU A 72 1.55 10.66 -5.70
C GLU A 72 1.22 12.15 -5.76
N ALA A 73 -0.01 12.51 -6.11
CA ALA A 73 -0.42 13.91 -6.21
C ALA A 73 -0.30 14.65 -4.87
N LYS A 74 -0.51 13.95 -3.77
CA LYS A 74 -0.39 14.52 -2.42
C LYS A 74 1.04 14.56 -1.88
N VAL A 75 1.89 13.62 -2.28
CA VAL A 75 3.17 13.39 -1.58
C VAL A 75 4.41 13.68 -2.41
N LYS A 76 4.30 13.77 -3.75
CA LYS A 76 5.45 13.89 -4.65
C LYS A 76 6.36 15.07 -4.36
N ASP A 77 5.82 16.19 -3.90
CA ASP A 77 6.61 17.41 -3.65
C ASP A 77 7.42 17.29 -2.34
N ALA A 78 6.95 16.52 -1.38
CA ALA A 78 7.66 16.26 -0.13
C ALA A 78 8.74 15.19 -0.26
N GLU A 79 8.64 14.28 -1.19
CA GLU A 79 9.56 13.14 -1.32
C GLU A 79 11.02 13.54 -1.55
N PRO A 80 11.35 14.52 -2.45
CA PRO A 80 12.73 14.97 -2.58
C PRO A 80 13.30 15.62 -1.32
N GLU A 81 12.48 16.31 -0.55
CA GLU A 81 12.89 16.93 0.71
C GLU A 81 13.22 15.88 1.76
N TRP A 82 12.41 14.84 1.86
CA TRP A 82 12.68 13.71 2.74
C TRP A 82 13.94 12.93 2.35
N ALA A 83 14.15 12.69 1.06
CA ALA A 83 15.37 12.06 0.57
C ALA A 83 16.61 12.88 0.95
N ALA A 84 16.57 14.19 0.78
CA ALA A 84 17.66 15.09 1.16
C ALA A 84 17.90 15.09 2.67
N GLN A 85 16.84 15.09 3.48
CA GLN A 85 16.94 15.09 4.94
C GLN A 85 17.67 13.86 5.48
N TYR A 86 17.48 12.70 4.85
CA TYR A 86 18.11 11.43 5.24
C TYR A 86 19.33 11.05 4.40
N ASP A 87 19.81 11.97 3.56
CA ASP A 87 20.95 11.75 2.66
C ASP A 87 20.77 10.45 1.83
N ALA A 88 19.58 10.30 1.29
CA ALA A 88 19.18 9.15 0.49
C ALA A 88 18.93 9.52 -0.97
N ASP A 89 19.03 8.53 -1.85
CA ASP A 89 18.76 8.74 -3.29
C ASP A 89 17.28 8.96 -3.58
N GLU A 90 16.42 8.24 -2.86
CA GLU A 90 14.97 8.27 -3.07
C GLU A 90 14.22 8.21 -1.74
N ALA A 91 13.06 8.83 -1.71
CA ALA A 91 12.08 8.69 -0.64
C ALA A 91 10.71 8.38 -1.22
N ILE A 92 9.92 7.63 -0.47
CA ILE A 92 8.50 7.41 -0.74
C ILE A 92 7.71 7.75 0.51
N VAL A 93 6.61 8.46 0.34
CA VAL A 93 5.66 8.76 1.44
C VAL A 93 4.38 8.01 1.19
N LEU A 94 4.03 7.14 2.12
CA LEU A 94 2.77 6.40 2.10
C LEU A 94 1.79 7.06 3.06
N LEU A 95 0.51 6.96 2.76
CA LEU A 95 -0.58 7.46 3.59
C LEU A 95 -1.41 6.29 4.10
N SER A 96 -1.80 6.36 5.37
CA SER A 96 -2.65 5.34 5.97
C SER A 96 -3.75 5.92 6.82
N SER A 97 -4.77 5.12 7.06
CA SER A 97 -5.77 5.35 8.09
C SER A 97 -5.83 4.16 9.04
N PHE A 98 -6.07 4.42 10.32
CA PHE A 98 -6.19 3.37 11.32
C PHE A 98 -7.14 3.80 12.45
N HIS A 99 -7.70 2.81 13.11
CA HIS A 99 -8.55 3.00 14.29
C HIS A 99 -7.76 2.69 15.56
N VAL A 100 -7.92 3.53 16.57
CA VAL A 100 -7.34 3.34 17.91
C VAL A 100 -8.45 2.89 18.84
N ASP A 101 -8.23 1.80 19.59
CA ASP A 101 -9.18 1.28 20.54
C ASP A 101 -9.24 2.11 21.84
N SER A 102 -9.91 1.59 22.87
CA SER A 102 -10.08 2.29 24.13
C SER A 102 -8.78 2.48 24.93
N SER A 103 -7.70 1.78 24.60
CA SER A 103 -6.40 1.91 25.26
C SER A 103 -5.65 3.20 24.90
N GLY A 104 -5.96 3.82 23.74
CA GLY A 104 -5.18 4.92 23.21
C GLY A 104 -3.81 4.49 22.66
N GLY A 105 -3.68 3.26 22.17
CA GLY A 105 -2.43 2.67 21.76
C GLY A 105 -1.49 2.46 22.94
N ASP A 106 -0.33 3.09 22.91
CA ASP A 106 0.60 3.16 24.05
C ASP A 106 0.29 4.30 25.04
N GLY A 107 -0.86 4.95 24.87
CA GLY A 107 -1.27 6.13 25.63
C GLY A 107 -0.95 7.47 24.96
N SER A 108 -0.24 7.46 23.85
CA SER A 108 0.12 8.67 23.09
C SER A 108 -0.91 9.07 22.02
N LEU A 109 -1.85 8.19 21.73
CA LEU A 109 -2.92 8.39 20.74
C LEU A 109 -4.26 8.64 21.42
N ASN A 110 -5.18 9.26 20.70
CA ASN A 110 -6.55 9.45 21.18
C ASN A 110 -7.32 8.14 21.17
N ALA A 111 -7.84 7.72 22.31
CA ALA A 111 -8.64 6.50 22.42
C ALA A 111 -9.92 6.60 21.59
N ASN A 112 -10.36 5.47 21.03
CA ASN A 112 -11.60 5.34 20.25
C ASN A 112 -11.70 6.32 19.07
N SER A 113 -10.58 6.59 18.42
CA SER A 113 -10.46 7.57 17.34
C SER A 113 -9.89 6.97 16.08
N ASP A 114 -10.24 7.56 14.93
CA ASP A 114 -9.64 7.24 13.65
C ASP A 114 -8.61 8.31 13.28
N TYR A 115 -7.46 7.83 12.82
CA TYR A 115 -6.42 8.67 12.23
C TYR A 115 -6.46 8.48 10.72
N THR A 116 -6.37 9.58 9.97
CA THR A 116 -6.36 9.59 8.51
C THR A 116 -5.16 10.36 8.01
N ASP A 117 -4.70 10.06 6.78
CA ASP A 117 -3.53 10.69 6.17
C ASP A 117 -2.26 10.61 7.04
N TRP A 118 -2.15 9.55 7.82
CA TRP A 118 -0.94 9.27 8.60
C TRP A 118 0.19 8.89 7.66
N GLN A 119 1.29 9.60 7.75
CA GLN A 119 2.41 9.46 6.83
C GLN A 119 3.41 8.42 7.32
N TRP A 120 3.95 7.66 6.37
CA TRP A 120 5.09 6.77 6.55
C TRP A 120 6.16 7.20 5.57
N ILE A 121 7.32 7.60 6.07
CA ILE A 121 8.43 8.08 5.27
C ILE A 121 9.49 6.99 5.20
N LEU A 122 9.74 6.48 3.99
CA LEU A 122 10.73 5.46 3.72
C LEU A 122 11.73 6.00 2.71
N VAL A 123 12.97 5.57 2.85
CA VAL A 123 14.06 5.95 1.92
C VAL A 123 14.80 4.72 1.43
N ARG A 124 15.48 4.85 0.31
CA ARG A 124 16.39 3.84 -0.22
C ARG A 124 17.53 4.46 -1.00
N ASN A 125 18.61 3.71 -1.18
CA ASN A 125 19.76 4.06 -1.99
C ASN A 125 19.97 3.02 -3.09
N GLY A 126 20.27 3.48 -4.30
CA GLY A 126 20.67 2.64 -5.41
C GLY A 126 19.66 1.56 -5.82
N GLY A 127 18.36 1.81 -5.67
CA GLY A 127 17.33 0.82 -5.96
C GLY A 127 17.26 -0.34 -4.95
N GLY A 128 17.89 -0.19 -3.78
CA GLY A 128 17.90 -1.18 -2.71
C GLY A 128 16.59 -1.29 -1.93
N ASN A 129 16.68 -1.87 -0.74
CA ASN A 129 15.53 -2.05 0.13
C ASN A 129 15.07 -0.74 0.75
N TRP A 130 13.75 -0.58 0.88
CA TRP A 130 13.17 0.53 1.60
C TRP A 130 13.44 0.43 3.10
N GLN A 131 13.81 1.56 3.70
CA GLN A 131 14.01 1.72 5.13
C GLN A 131 13.03 2.75 5.67
N LEU A 132 12.26 2.36 6.68
CA LEU A 132 11.36 3.28 7.38
C LEU A 132 12.17 4.21 8.27
N LYS A 133 11.97 5.52 8.13
CA LYS A 133 12.71 6.55 8.88
C LYS A 133 11.85 7.26 9.90
N THR A 134 10.65 7.62 9.53
CA THR A 134 9.74 8.34 10.44
C THR A 134 8.29 8.17 9.99
N TRP A 135 7.38 8.56 10.85
CA TRP A 135 5.94 8.53 10.61
C TRP A 135 5.24 9.60 11.43
N GLY A 136 3.99 9.90 11.08
CA GLY A 136 3.15 10.89 11.77
C GLY A 136 2.38 11.77 10.81
N TYR A 137 2.11 13.00 11.22
CA TYR A 137 1.47 14.02 10.39
C TYR A 137 2.50 14.98 9.81
#